data_7b033bd9f3b6c10253b5bcdece1ab110
#
_entry.id   7b033bd9f3b6c10253b5bcdece1ab110
#
_cell.length_a   1.000
_cell.length_b   1.000
_cell.length_c   1.000
_cell.angle_alpha   90.00
_cell.angle_beta   90.00
_cell.angle_gamma   90.00
#
_symmetry.space_group_name_H-M   'P 1'
#
loop_
_entity.id
_entity.type
_entity.pdbx_description
1 polymer ?
#
loop_
_entity_poly.entity_id
_entity_poly.type
_entity_poly.pdbx_seq_one_letter_code
_entity_poly.pdbx_strand_id
1 'polypeptide(L)'
;YGGFVQGLGWVTTEELRYADNGSLLSYSPTTYKIPNISDIPEHFSVEFFENPEHQINIWRSKAVGEPPLMLSLSVWLAVKHALSCLDDQQIPKLSIPATGEEILRRMDELKGLQNFSTIESEIPLI
;
A
#
# COMPACT_ATOMS: atom_id res chain seq x y z
N TYR A 1 4.48 6.20 15.20
CA TYR A 1 4.90 4.94 14.57
C TYR A 1 3.68 4.09 14.16
N GLY A 2 2.84 3.67 15.11
CA GLY A 2 1.74 2.72 14.84
C GLY A 2 0.76 3.18 13.77
N GLY A 3 0.36 4.43 13.78
CA GLY A 3 -0.57 4.96 12.77
C GLY A 3 0.01 4.93 11.35
N PHE A 4 1.31 5.17 11.19
CA PHE A 4 1.98 5.06 9.90
C PHE A 4 2.04 3.60 9.43
N VAL A 5 2.40 2.66 10.31
CA VAL A 5 2.47 1.22 9.98
C VAL A 5 1.08 0.68 9.64
N GLN A 6 0.03 1.13 10.35
CA GLN A 6 -1.34 0.80 9.99
C GLN A 6 -1.68 1.27 8.58
N GLY A 7 -1.39 2.53 8.26
CA GLY A 7 -1.62 3.06 6.92
C GLY A 7 -0.76 2.37 5.85
N LEU A 8 0.49 1.98 6.18
CA LEU A 8 1.32 1.16 5.30
C LEU A 8 0.59 -0.14 4.93
N GLY A 9 -0.01 -0.84 5.90
CA GLY A 9 -0.80 -2.03 5.65
C GLY A 9 -1.95 -1.77 4.68
N TRP A 10 -2.70 -0.70 4.89
CA TRP A 10 -3.84 -0.35 4.04
C TRP A 10 -3.46 -0.08 2.59
N VAL A 11 -2.29 0.46 2.35
CA VAL A 11 -1.84 0.77 0.97
C VAL A 11 -1.04 -0.36 0.33
N THR A 12 -0.70 -1.43 1.06
CA THR A 12 0.15 -2.52 0.53
C THR A 12 -0.40 -3.93 0.68
N THR A 13 -0.77 -4.36 1.88
CA THR A 13 -1.04 -5.79 2.16
C THR A 13 -2.48 -6.09 2.54
N GLU A 14 -3.23 -5.11 3.03
CA GLU A 14 -4.59 -5.29 3.51
C GLU A 14 -5.59 -5.24 2.36
N GLU A 15 -5.96 -6.40 1.83
CA GLU A 15 -6.86 -6.54 0.70
C GLU A 15 -8.18 -7.19 1.12
N LEU A 16 -9.29 -6.52 0.78
CA LEU A 16 -10.62 -7.11 0.92
C LEU A 16 -10.96 -7.94 -0.33
N ARG A 17 -11.07 -9.24 -0.15
CA ARG A 17 -11.41 -10.19 -1.22
C ARG A 17 -12.80 -10.75 -1.01
N TYR A 18 -13.59 -10.78 -2.06
CA TYR A 18 -14.95 -11.30 -2.06
C TYR A 18 -15.08 -12.45 -3.06
N ALA A 19 -15.87 -13.46 -2.72
CA ALA A 19 -16.29 -14.49 -3.66
C ALA A 19 -17.37 -13.94 -4.62
N ASP A 20 -17.65 -14.66 -5.71
CA ASP A 20 -18.65 -14.26 -6.70
C ASP A 20 -20.06 -14.07 -6.12
N ASN A 21 -20.37 -14.79 -5.06
CA ASN A 21 -21.64 -14.66 -4.32
C ASN A 21 -21.67 -13.50 -3.32
N GLY A 22 -20.62 -12.67 -3.27
CA GLY A 22 -20.49 -11.52 -2.38
C GLY A 22 -20.02 -11.84 -0.95
N SER A 23 -19.71 -13.11 -0.63
CA SER A 23 -19.17 -13.43 0.69
C SER A 23 -17.73 -12.96 0.84
N LEU A 24 -17.38 -12.39 2.02
CA LEU A 24 -16.04 -11.93 2.31
C LEU A 24 -15.11 -13.12 2.54
N LEU A 25 -14.02 -13.20 1.76
CA LEU A 25 -12.99 -14.24 1.88
C LEU A 25 -11.89 -13.84 2.87
N SER A 26 -11.56 -12.55 2.95
CA SER A 26 -10.55 -12.00 3.86
C SER A 26 -11.14 -11.64 5.22
N TYR A 27 -11.79 -12.60 5.89
CA TYR A 27 -12.53 -12.38 7.15
C TYR A 27 -11.77 -12.77 8.41
N SER A 28 -10.54 -13.22 8.30
CA SER A 28 -9.75 -13.70 9.44
C SER A 28 -8.30 -13.24 9.37
N PRO A 29 -7.55 -13.27 10.49
CA PRO A 29 -6.13 -12.90 10.50
C PRO A 29 -5.24 -13.75 9.58
N THR A 30 -5.70 -14.92 9.16
CA THR A 30 -4.98 -15.79 8.22
C THR A 30 -5.22 -15.43 6.76
N THR A 31 -6.29 -14.69 6.47
CA THR A 31 -6.71 -14.31 5.12
C THR A 31 -6.69 -12.81 4.87
N TYR A 32 -6.57 -12.01 5.93
CA TYR A 32 -6.45 -10.56 5.88
C TYR A 32 -5.12 -10.15 6.53
N LYS A 33 -4.14 -9.75 5.71
CA LYS A 33 -2.76 -9.53 6.15
C LYS A 33 -2.59 -8.12 6.69
N ILE A 34 -2.71 -7.96 7.99
CA ILE A 34 -2.26 -6.73 8.67
C ILE A 34 -0.73 -6.75 8.85
N PRO A 35 -0.06 -5.59 8.88
CA PRO A 35 1.37 -5.52 9.16
C PRO A 35 1.72 -6.12 10.51
N ASN A 36 2.83 -6.84 10.56
CA ASN A 36 3.44 -7.33 11.79
C ASN A 36 4.79 -6.66 12.03
N ILE A 37 5.48 -7.03 13.08
CA ILE A 37 6.77 -6.43 13.47
C ILE A 37 7.84 -6.56 12.38
N SER A 38 7.79 -7.63 11.56
CA SER A 38 8.75 -7.86 10.49
C SER A 38 8.47 -7.01 9.24
N ASP A 39 7.30 -6.41 9.14
CA ASP A 39 6.92 -5.54 8.02
C ASP A 39 7.34 -4.08 8.28
N ILE A 40 7.83 -3.76 9.48
CA ILE A 40 8.35 -2.44 9.83
C ILE A 40 9.72 -2.26 9.17
N PRO A 41 9.98 -1.14 8.47
CA PRO A 41 11.30 -0.89 7.92
C PRO A 41 12.39 -0.92 9.00
N GLU A 42 13.53 -1.54 8.70
CA GLU A 42 14.68 -1.62 9.61
C GLU A 42 15.15 -0.22 10.03
N HIS A 43 15.16 0.72 9.08
CA HIS A 43 15.46 2.13 9.33
C HIS A 43 14.17 2.93 9.32
N PHE A 44 13.60 3.16 10.50
CA PHE A 44 12.37 3.90 10.67
C PHE A 44 12.51 4.92 11.79
N SER A 45 12.71 6.17 11.43
CA SER A 45 12.81 7.28 12.37
C SER A 45 11.59 8.20 12.28
N VAL A 46 11.19 8.74 13.42
CA VAL A 46 10.15 9.74 13.53
C VAL A 46 10.66 10.84 14.46
N GLU A 47 10.67 12.06 13.97
CA GLU A 47 11.13 13.22 14.71
C GLU A 47 10.00 14.25 14.82
N PHE A 48 9.99 14.99 15.92
CA PHE A 48 9.09 16.11 16.09
C PHE A 48 9.70 17.35 15.43
N PHE A 49 8.91 17.99 14.59
CA PHE A 49 9.31 19.28 14.02
C PHE A 49 9.04 20.38 15.05
N GLU A 50 10.09 21.07 15.46
CA GLU A 50 10.01 22.24 16.33
C GLU A 50 9.35 23.40 15.58
N ASN A 51 8.23 23.91 16.10
CA ASN A 51 7.51 25.03 15.52
C ASN A 51 7.14 26.07 16.61
N PRO A 52 8.11 26.81 17.14
CA PRO A 52 7.90 27.75 18.25
C PRO A 52 7.01 28.94 17.85
N GLU A 53 6.97 29.29 16.58
CA GLU A 53 6.20 30.42 16.06
C GLU A 53 4.69 30.11 15.93
N HIS A 54 4.28 28.88 16.13
CA HIS A 54 2.88 28.52 16.06
C HIS A 54 2.12 29.01 17.29
N GLN A 55 1.36 30.11 17.16
CA GLN A 55 0.66 30.75 18.27
C GLN A 55 -0.85 30.84 18.08
N ILE A 56 -1.36 30.31 16.98
CA ILE A 56 -2.78 30.47 16.60
C ILE A 56 -3.69 29.62 17.49
N ASN A 57 -3.24 28.43 17.86
CA ASN A 57 -4.06 27.47 18.61
C ASN A 57 -3.82 27.57 20.12
N ILE A 58 -4.84 27.22 20.90
CA ILE A 58 -4.77 27.12 22.36
C ILE A 58 -3.63 26.18 22.73
N TRP A 59 -2.77 26.60 23.64
CA TRP A 59 -1.56 25.86 24.07
C TRP A 59 -0.64 25.45 22.92
N ARG A 60 -0.72 26.15 21.78
CA ARG A 60 0.05 25.80 20.56
C ARG A 60 -0.24 24.38 20.07
N SER A 61 -1.34 23.78 20.51
CA SER A 61 -1.73 22.43 20.14
C SER A 61 -2.42 22.44 18.78
N LYS A 62 -2.00 21.57 17.90
CA LYS A 62 -2.76 21.17 16.71
C LYS A 62 -3.65 20.00 17.08
N ALA A 63 -4.80 19.87 16.45
CA ALA A 63 -5.66 18.72 16.65
C ALA A 63 -4.89 17.43 16.39
N VAL A 64 -5.11 16.42 17.22
CA VAL A 64 -4.67 15.06 16.92
C VAL A 64 -5.59 14.55 15.82
N GLY A 65 -5.06 14.47 14.62
CA GLY A 65 -5.76 13.97 13.45
C GLY A 65 -5.10 12.70 12.96
N GLU A 66 -5.25 12.42 11.65
CA GLU A 66 -4.73 11.24 10.98
C GLU A 66 -3.52 11.50 10.05
N PRO A 67 -2.62 12.46 10.34
CA PRO A 67 -1.44 12.70 9.53
C PRO A 67 -0.58 11.43 9.32
N PRO A 68 -0.43 10.52 10.31
CA PRO A 68 0.32 9.28 10.10
C PRO A 68 -0.27 8.40 9.00
N LEU A 69 -1.60 8.34 8.89
CA LEU A 69 -2.30 7.63 7.82
C LEU A 69 -2.02 8.28 6.46
N MET A 70 -2.19 9.59 6.36
CA MET A 70 -1.92 10.33 5.13
C MET A 70 -0.46 10.22 4.70
N LEU A 71 0.48 10.25 5.65
CA LEU A 71 1.90 10.08 5.37
C LEU A 71 2.23 8.68 4.82
N SER A 72 1.46 7.65 5.17
CA SER A 72 1.67 6.30 4.64
C SER A 72 1.42 6.17 3.14
N LEU A 73 0.69 7.10 2.52
CA LEU A 73 0.58 7.19 1.05
C LEU A 73 1.95 7.37 0.37
N SER A 74 2.95 7.86 1.10
CA SER A 74 4.33 7.94 0.60
C SER A 74 4.89 6.58 0.23
N VAL A 75 4.48 5.51 0.92
CA VAL A 75 4.88 4.12 0.62
C VAL A 75 4.32 3.70 -0.74
N TRP A 76 3.03 3.93 -0.97
CA TRP A 76 2.41 3.64 -2.27
C TRP A 76 3.04 4.46 -3.39
N LEU A 77 3.32 5.74 -3.14
CA LEU A 77 3.98 6.61 -4.11
C LEU A 77 5.41 6.13 -4.41
N ALA A 78 6.13 5.63 -3.41
CA ALA A 78 7.48 5.07 -3.61
C ALA A 78 7.44 3.82 -4.49
N VAL A 79 6.46 2.91 -4.26
CA VAL A 79 6.25 1.74 -5.12
C VAL A 79 5.89 2.18 -6.55
N LYS A 80 4.99 3.13 -6.69
CA LYS A 80 4.61 3.66 -8.00
C LYS A 80 5.79 4.31 -8.73
N HIS A 81 6.62 5.06 -8.02
CA HIS A 81 7.84 5.65 -8.57
C HIS A 81 8.84 4.56 -8.99
N ALA A 82 9.03 3.52 -8.17
CA ALA A 82 9.89 2.39 -8.55
C ALA A 82 9.42 1.71 -9.84
N LEU A 83 8.09 1.53 -10.01
CA LEU A 83 7.52 0.99 -11.25
C LEU A 83 7.75 1.91 -12.45
N SER A 84 7.71 3.23 -12.28
CA SER A 84 7.96 4.17 -13.39
C SER A 84 9.41 4.12 -13.90
N CYS A 85 10.33 3.57 -13.13
CA CYS A 85 11.72 3.34 -13.59
C CYS A 85 11.85 2.18 -14.58
N LEU A 86 10.79 1.39 -14.78
CA LEU A 86 10.79 0.29 -15.77
C LEU A 86 10.44 0.77 -17.18
N ASP A 87 9.67 1.83 -17.28
CA ASP A 87 9.31 2.49 -18.54
C ASP A 87 9.10 3.99 -18.28
N ASP A 88 9.96 4.83 -18.81
CA ASP A 88 9.93 6.28 -18.61
C ASP A 88 8.88 7.00 -19.49
N GLN A 89 8.27 6.27 -20.42
CA GLN A 89 7.24 6.80 -21.33
C GLN A 89 5.83 6.67 -20.75
N GLN A 90 5.65 5.87 -19.69
CA GLN A 90 4.35 5.58 -19.12
C GLN A 90 4.29 5.88 -17.63
N ILE A 91 3.17 6.47 -17.20
CA ILE A 91 2.85 6.57 -15.78
C ILE A 91 2.20 5.25 -15.35
N PRO A 92 2.82 4.46 -14.45
CA PRO A 92 2.26 3.19 -14.02
C PRO A 92 0.86 3.38 -13.41
N LYS A 93 -0.07 2.55 -13.84
CA LYS A 93 -1.32 2.35 -13.11
C LYS A 93 -1.00 1.44 -11.92
N LEU A 94 -1.37 1.85 -10.72
CA LEU A 94 -1.15 1.05 -9.51
C LEU A 94 -2.39 1.17 -8.64
N SER A 95 -3.00 0.05 -8.31
CA SER A 95 -4.15 0.00 -7.40
C SER A 95 -3.74 0.13 -5.94
N ILE A 96 -4.69 0.42 -5.09
CA ILE A 96 -4.54 0.33 -3.63
C ILE A 96 -5.47 -0.80 -3.16
N PRO A 97 -4.95 -1.76 -2.41
CA PRO A 97 -3.57 -1.92 -1.95
C PRO A 97 -2.62 -2.35 -3.07
N ALA A 98 -1.37 -1.88 -3.01
CA ALA A 98 -0.28 -2.31 -3.88
C ALA A 98 0.29 -3.65 -3.39
N THR A 99 -0.50 -4.72 -3.51
CA THR A 99 -0.07 -6.07 -3.14
C THR A 99 1.07 -6.56 -4.03
N GLY A 100 1.79 -7.59 -3.60
CA GLY A 100 2.83 -8.19 -4.43
C GLY A 100 2.30 -8.68 -5.79
N GLU A 101 1.07 -9.20 -5.82
CA GLU A 101 0.38 -9.60 -7.05
C GLU A 101 0.09 -8.40 -7.96
N GLU A 102 -0.44 -7.32 -7.40
CA GLU A 102 -0.69 -6.08 -8.16
C GLU A 102 0.61 -5.51 -8.73
N ILE A 103 1.68 -5.46 -7.94
CA ILE A 103 2.98 -4.97 -8.38
C ILE A 103 3.51 -5.82 -9.53
N LEU A 104 3.49 -7.15 -9.40
CA LEU A 104 3.95 -8.07 -10.44
C LEU A 104 3.18 -7.87 -11.74
N ARG A 105 1.86 -7.80 -11.66
CA ARG A 105 1.00 -7.56 -12.83
C ARG A 105 1.35 -6.24 -13.54
N ARG A 106 1.61 -5.17 -12.79
CA ARG A 106 2.02 -3.89 -13.39
C ARG A 106 3.42 -3.94 -14.01
N MET A 107 4.33 -4.68 -13.39
CA MET A 107 5.66 -4.92 -13.97
C MET A 107 5.57 -5.64 -15.32
N ASP A 108 4.71 -6.64 -15.44
CA ASP A 108 4.52 -7.40 -16.67
C ASP A 108 3.88 -6.54 -17.76
N GLU A 109 2.88 -5.73 -17.41
CA GLU A 109 2.26 -4.76 -18.33
C GLU A 109 3.29 -3.76 -18.87
N LEU A 110 4.11 -3.17 -17.99
CA LEU A 110 5.13 -2.19 -18.39
C LEU A 110 6.23 -2.79 -19.25
N LYS A 111 6.58 -4.07 -19.04
CA LYS A 111 7.56 -4.77 -19.85
C LYS A 111 7.00 -5.32 -21.16
N GLY A 112 5.72 -5.12 -21.45
CA GLY A 112 5.04 -5.66 -22.63
C GLY A 112 4.94 -7.19 -22.63
N LEU A 113 5.08 -7.82 -21.45
CA LEU A 113 4.90 -9.26 -21.28
C LEU A 113 3.39 -9.54 -21.28
N GLN A 114 2.95 -10.52 -22.06
CA GLN A 114 1.53 -10.90 -22.14
C GLN A 114 1.02 -11.35 -20.77
N ASN A 115 -0.16 -10.87 -20.42
CA ASN A 115 -0.80 -11.02 -19.12
C ASN A 115 -0.87 -12.46 -18.61
N PHE A 116 -0.59 -12.65 -17.32
CA PHE A 116 -0.87 -13.86 -16.54
C PHE A 116 -2.33 -14.34 -16.63
N SER A 117 -3.27 -13.47 -17.00
CA SER A 117 -4.68 -13.82 -17.21
C SER A 117 -4.92 -14.87 -18.29
N THR A 118 -3.97 -15.11 -19.17
CA THR A 118 -4.06 -16.17 -20.18
C THR A 118 -3.71 -17.55 -19.59
N ILE A 119 -2.95 -17.59 -18.51
CA ILE A 119 -2.49 -18.85 -17.88
C ILE A 119 -3.60 -19.49 -17.03
N GLU A 120 -4.44 -18.68 -16.37
CA GLU A 120 -5.56 -19.21 -15.57
C GLU A 120 -6.66 -19.87 -16.43
N SER A 121 -6.80 -19.47 -17.70
CA SER A 121 -7.77 -20.08 -18.61
C SER A 121 -7.28 -21.39 -19.24
N GLU A 122 -6.00 -21.73 -19.10
CA GLU A 122 -5.40 -22.94 -19.69
C GLU A 122 -5.10 -24.05 -18.67
N ILE A 123 -5.34 -23.83 -17.36
CA ILE A 123 -5.21 -24.89 -16.37
C ILE A 123 -6.51 -25.70 -16.36
N PRO A 124 -6.52 -26.94 -16.86
CA PRO A 124 -7.71 -27.78 -16.73
C PRO A 124 -7.96 -28.08 -15.26
N LEU A 125 -9.16 -27.78 -14.79
CA LEU A 125 -9.64 -28.20 -13.47
C LEU A 125 -9.52 -29.73 -13.39
N ILE A 126 -8.60 -30.22 -12.56
CA ILE A 126 -8.47 -31.62 -12.16
C ILE A 126 -9.49 -31.89 -11.04
#